data_08349a0cd268b29d10028c773f55bac1
#
_entry.id   08349a0cd268b29d10028c773f55bac1
#
_cell.length_a   1.000
_cell.length_b   1.000
_cell.length_c   1.000
_cell.angle_alpha   90.00
_cell.angle_beta   90.00
_cell.angle_gamma   90.00
#
_symmetry.space_group_name_H-M   'P 1'
#
loop_
_entity.id
_entity.type
_entity.pdbx_description
1 polymer ?
#
loop_
_entity_poly.entity_id
_entity_poly.type
_entity_poly.pdbx_seq_one_letter_code
_entity_poly.pdbx_strand_id
1 'polypeptide(L)'
;MLKPRLTVKTRRRRTNVLWLVGIFSFLIVIGMENILSSTFVLDGGSTVYGYLLKQLVFLVIGLLAARGIWHLGYQRLRHWCRPFFLASVLLLFAVKAFGITVNGAQRWLGYGIVSFQPSEFAKLAAIVCMAAALTFFWDCHGEKAAIIGRFVKNWHVEEWEPFLLKKDRIFKSYGLLCLIPPLILSAIILLQPDAGTAIVLFVPPVLMLICSGIPFYDRHWPWWKVLVFVIVTLAIIGLSFYFFAHDYQKDRIRAWWSPDSYKKTIGYQIYQSLVAIGSGGVWGQGMGTGISKFSYLPEAHTDFAYAIICQEWGFLGAILVLVVFLALIYFGVQAAGSCQDRFGMFLAMGITFSLGGQGLVNMAMVTDCFPVVGVPLPFISYGGSSLILNLISAALLLRISYDNYIDAARAQDMTDHQAWQALRPPFIRN
;
A
#
# COMPACT_ATOMS: atom_id res chain seq x y z
N MET A 1 12.02 -42.96 -4.95
CA MET A 1 12.82 -41.75 -5.16
C MET A 1 12.99 -41.00 -3.83
N LEU A 2 14.23 -40.84 -3.35
CA LEU A 2 14.52 -40.07 -2.14
C LEU A 2 14.11 -38.61 -2.36
N LYS A 3 13.27 -38.06 -1.47
CA LYS A 3 12.90 -36.62 -1.52
C LYS A 3 14.16 -35.77 -1.44
N PRO A 4 14.41 -34.85 -2.38
CA PRO A 4 15.59 -33.98 -2.28
C PRO A 4 15.56 -33.21 -0.97
N ARG A 5 16.64 -33.30 -0.18
CA ARG A 5 16.76 -32.50 1.06
C ARG A 5 16.97 -31.05 0.67
N LEU A 6 15.96 -30.21 0.93
CA LEU A 6 16.07 -28.77 0.72
C LEU A 6 17.14 -28.18 1.62
N THR A 7 18.04 -27.36 1.06
CA THR A 7 18.97 -26.56 1.90
C THR A 7 18.20 -25.62 2.81
N VAL A 8 18.85 -25.13 3.86
CA VAL A 8 18.27 -24.16 4.80
C VAL A 8 17.73 -22.91 4.04
N LYS A 9 18.50 -22.43 3.06
CA LYS A 9 18.12 -21.27 2.23
C LYS A 9 16.84 -21.53 1.40
N THR A 10 16.78 -22.65 0.70
CA THR A 10 15.60 -23.02 -0.12
C THR A 10 14.38 -23.29 0.75
N ARG A 11 14.57 -23.94 1.90
CA ARG A 11 13.50 -24.17 2.88
C ARG A 11 12.93 -22.86 3.40
N ARG A 12 13.79 -21.88 3.76
CA ARG A 12 13.36 -20.56 4.24
C ARG A 12 12.54 -19.81 3.18
N ARG A 13 13.00 -19.81 1.92
CA ARG A 13 12.28 -19.16 0.80
C ARG A 13 10.93 -19.82 0.52
N ARG A 14 10.87 -21.15 0.55
CA ARG A 14 9.62 -21.89 0.48
C ARG A 14 8.65 -21.48 1.58
N THR A 15 9.11 -21.45 2.83
CA THR A 15 8.30 -21.07 3.98
C THR A 15 7.76 -19.65 3.85
N ASN A 16 8.56 -18.72 3.30
CA ASN A 16 8.13 -17.36 3.04
C ASN A 16 6.93 -17.29 2.07
N VAL A 17 6.99 -18.01 0.93
CA VAL A 17 5.86 -18.08 -0.02
C VAL A 17 4.60 -18.58 0.68
N LEU A 18 4.70 -19.67 1.46
CA LEU A 18 3.55 -20.26 2.14
C LEU A 18 2.93 -19.32 3.18
N TRP A 19 3.75 -18.59 3.95
CA TRP A 19 3.25 -17.60 4.90
C TRP A 19 2.54 -16.44 4.20
N LEU A 20 3.10 -15.91 3.12
CA LEU A 20 2.45 -14.83 2.37
C LEU A 20 1.10 -15.28 1.78
N VAL A 21 1.01 -16.50 1.23
CA VAL A 21 -0.27 -17.06 0.76
C VAL A 21 -1.25 -17.18 1.91
N GLY A 22 -0.83 -17.71 3.06
CA GLY A 22 -1.67 -17.85 4.24
C GLY A 22 -2.18 -16.50 4.76
N ILE A 23 -1.30 -15.49 4.85
CA ILE A 23 -1.63 -14.13 5.30
C ILE A 23 -2.67 -13.49 4.37
N PHE A 24 -2.46 -13.50 3.05
CA PHE A 24 -3.41 -12.89 2.12
C PHE A 24 -4.76 -13.62 2.12
N SER A 25 -4.76 -14.96 2.17
CA SER A 25 -5.98 -15.75 2.27
C SER A 25 -6.76 -15.42 3.54
N PHE A 26 -6.07 -15.32 4.67
CA PHE A 26 -6.67 -14.99 5.96
C PHE A 26 -7.27 -13.57 5.98
N LEU A 27 -6.54 -12.56 5.46
CA LEU A 27 -7.04 -11.19 5.37
C LEU A 27 -8.30 -11.09 4.48
N ILE A 28 -8.35 -11.83 3.36
CA ILE A 28 -9.51 -11.86 2.48
C ILE A 28 -10.72 -12.48 3.18
N VAL A 29 -10.53 -13.60 3.91
CA VAL A 29 -11.61 -14.27 4.64
C VAL A 29 -12.18 -13.36 5.72
N ILE A 30 -11.33 -12.77 6.56
CA ILE A 30 -11.77 -11.79 7.59
C ILE A 30 -12.48 -10.60 6.93
N GLY A 31 -11.97 -10.12 5.79
CA GLY A 31 -12.59 -9.01 5.08
C GLY A 31 -14.01 -9.34 4.60
N MET A 32 -14.23 -10.53 4.06
CA MET A 32 -15.57 -10.97 3.64
C MET A 32 -16.53 -11.12 4.82
N GLU A 33 -16.05 -11.68 5.92
CA GLU A 33 -16.82 -11.80 7.16
C GLU A 33 -17.18 -10.42 7.74
N ASN A 34 -16.20 -9.52 7.84
CA ASN A 34 -16.42 -8.18 8.35
C ASN A 34 -17.40 -7.35 7.50
N ILE A 35 -17.34 -7.50 6.16
CA ILE A 35 -18.28 -6.84 5.26
C ILE A 35 -19.70 -7.41 5.47
N LEU A 36 -19.85 -8.72 5.57
CA LEU A 36 -21.13 -9.33 5.86
C LEU A 36 -21.70 -8.79 7.18
N SER A 37 -20.88 -8.74 8.22
CA SER A 37 -21.30 -8.24 9.53
C SER A 37 -21.66 -6.75 9.50
N SER A 38 -20.80 -5.90 8.98
CA SER A 38 -20.95 -4.44 9.02
C SER A 38 -22.06 -3.90 8.11
N THR A 39 -22.45 -4.65 7.05
CA THR A 39 -23.44 -4.19 6.08
C THR A 39 -24.82 -4.82 6.24
N PHE A 40 -24.95 -5.82 7.13
CA PHE A 40 -26.21 -6.54 7.39
C PHE A 40 -27.39 -5.60 7.68
N VAL A 41 -27.14 -4.44 8.27
CA VAL A 41 -28.16 -3.51 8.75
C VAL A 41 -28.46 -2.38 7.75
N LEU A 42 -27.52 -2.07 6.84
CA LEU A 42 -27.62 -0.89 5.99
C LEU A 42 -28.74 -0.97 4.93
N ASP A 43 -29.13 -2.18 4.56
CA ASP A 43 -30.03 -2.40 3.40
C ASP A 43 -31.53 -2.59 3.76
N GLY A 44 -31.94 -2.33 5.00
CA GLY A 44 -33.35 -2.35 5.38
C GLY A 44 -34.09 -3.66 5.08
N GLY A 45 -33.37 -4.78 4.93
CA GLY A 45 -33.91 -6.12 4.71
C GLY A 45 -34.16 -6.53 3.26
N SER A 46 -34.04 -5.63 2.28
CA SER A 46 -34.32 -5.98 0.89
C SER A 46 -33.10 -6.50 0.08
N THR A 47 -31.88 -6.21 0.51
CA THR A 47 -30.62 -6.62 -0.15
C THR A 47 -29.48 -6.91 0.82
N VAL A 48 -29.75 -7.69 1.89
CA VAL A 48 -28.79 -8.05 2.95
C VAL A 48 -27.43 -8.50 2.40
N TYR A 49 -27.41 -9.11 1.23
CA TYR A 49 -26.18 -9.60 0.59
C TYR A 49 -25.64 -8.69 -0.51
N GLY A 50 -26.25 -7.52 -0.75
CA GLY A 50 -25.89 -6.65 -1.88
C GLY A 50 -24.43 -6.20 -1.85
N TYR A 51 -23.94 -5.75 -0.72
CA TYR A 51 -22.54 -5.36 -0.55
C TYR A 51 -21.58 -6.55 -0.64
N LEU A 52 -21.94 -7.67 -0.02
CA LEU A 52 -21.14 -8.90 -0.08
C LEU A 52 -21.04 -9.41 -1.52
N LEU A 53 -22.15 -9.48 -2.27
CA LEU A 53 -22.13 -9.91 -3.67
C LEU A 53 -21.29 -9.00 -4.55
N LYS A 54 -21.39 -7.67 -4.39
CA LYS A 54 -20.52 -6.72 -5.09
C LYS A 54 -19.04 -6.98 -4.75
N GLN A 55 -18.71 -7.19 -3.47
CA GLN A 55 -17.34 -7.46 -3.05
C GLN A 55 -16.83 -8.81 -3.59
N LEU A 56 -17.69 -9.84 -3.67
CA LEU A 56 -17.35 -11.12 -4.30
C LEU A 56 -17.07 -10.96 -5.81
N VAL A 57 -17.85 -10.16 -6.52
CA VAL A 57 -17.59 -9.84 -7.92
C VAL A 57 -16.23 -9.16 -8.07
N PHE A 58 -15.91 -8.16 -7.23
CA PHE A 58 -14.61 -7.49 -7.25
C PHE A 58 -13.48 -8.44 -6.86
N LEU A 59 -13.70 -9.39 -5.94
CA LEU A 59 -12.74 -10.44 -5.60
C LEU A 59 -12.42 -11.32 -6.82
N VAL A 60 -13.45 -11.77 -7.55
CA VAL A 60 -13.25 -12.59 -8.76
C VAL A 60 -12.50 -11.81 -9.82
N ILE A 61 -12.91 -10.56 -10.11
CA ILE A 61 -12.21 -9.69 -11.08
C ILE A 61 -10.75 -9.47 -10.64
N GLY A 62 -10.51 -9.19 -9.36
CA GLY A 62 -9.18 -9.00 -8.81
C GLY A 62 -8.31 -10.25 -8.90
N LEU A 63 -8.86 -11.43 -8.63
CA LEU A 63 -8.14 -12.72 -8.78
C LEU A 63 -7.82 -13.02 -10.25
N LEU A 64 -8.71 -12.72 -11.19
CA LEU A 64 -8.43 -12.85 -12.62
C LEU A 64 -7.33 -11.89 -13.06
N ALA A 65 -7.37 -10.63 -12.61
CA ALA A 65 -6.31 -9.64 -12.87
C ALA A 65 -4.97 -10.08 -12.24
N ALA A 66 -4.99 -10.55 -11.00
CA ALA A 66 -3.84 -11.10 -10.30
C ALA A 66 -3.22 -12.29 -11.05
N ARG A 67 -4.05 -13.20 -11.59
CA ARG A 67 -3.59 -14.30 -12.43
C ARG A 67 -2.95 -13.80 -13.73
N GLY A 68 -3.53 -12.78 -14.37
CA GLY A 68 -2.96 -12.15 -15.56
C GLY A 68 -1.55 -11.59 -15.28
N ILE A 69 -1.41 -10.81 -14.20
CA ILE A 69 -0.13 -10.24 -13.76
C ILE A 69 0.89 -11.34 -13.40
N TRP A 70 0.43 -12.42 -12.75
CA TRP A 70 1.28 -13.58 -12.45
C TRP A 70 1.93 -14.17 -13.72
N HIS A 71 1.17 -14.32 -14.81
CA HIS A 71 1.69 -14.84 -16.08
C HIS A 71 2.55 -13.83 -16.83
N LEU A 72 2.23 -12.55 -16.76
CA LEU A 72 3.04 -11.48 -17.37
C LEU A 72 4.44 -11.38 -16.75
N GLY A 73 4.56 -11.64 -15.44
CA GLY A 73 5.79 -11.47 -14.68
C GLY A 73 6.05 -10.00 -14.32
N TYR A 74 6.68 -9.78 -13.16
CA TYR A 74 6.95 -8.44 -12.65
C TYR A 74 8.01 -7.67 -13.45
N GLN A 75 8.95 -8.37 -14.13
CA GLN A 75 10.05 -7.73 -14.88
C GLN A 75 9.53 -6.82 -15.99
N ARG A 76 8.40 -7.18 -16.64
CA ARG A 76 7.79 -6.35 -17.68
C ARG A 76 7.32 -4.99 -17.17
N LEU A 77 6.94 -4.90 -15.91
CA LEU A 77 6.49 -3.63 -15.31
C LEU A 77 7.59 -2.56 -15.29
N ARG A 78 8.87 -2.96 -15.27
CA ARG A 78 10.00 -2.02 -15.39
C ARG A 78 9.91 -1.19 -16.68
N HIS A 79 9.55 -1.82 -17.80
CA HIS A 79 9.40 -1.15 -19.08
C HIS A 79 8.09 -0.34 -19.18
N TRP A 80 7.11 -0.72 -18.36
CA TRP A 80 5.79 -0.08 -18.34
C TRP A 80 5.68 1.06 -17.32
N CYS A 81 6.75 1.42 -16.62
CA CYS A 81 6.71 2.48 -15.60
C CYS A 81 6.24 3.82 -16.18
N ARG A 82 6.70 4.19 -17.41
CA ARG A 82 6.27 5.44 -18.08
C ARG A 82 4.80 5.43 -18.46
N PRO A 83 4.25 4.44 -19.19
CA PRO A 83 2.81 4.39 -19.47
C PRO A 83 1.97 4.29 -18.20
N PHE A 84 2.42 3.61 -17.14
CA PHE A 84 1.71 3.59 -15.85
C PHE A 84 1.65 4.97 -15.20
N PHE A 85 2.76 5.72 -15.22
CA PHE A 85 2.80 7.10 -14.73
C PHE A 85 1.86 8.00 -15.51
N LEU A 86 1.95 8.00 -16.85
CA LEU A 86 1.11 8.83 -17.71
C LEU A 86 -0.37 8.48 -17.56
N ALA A 87 -0.70 7.19 -17.53
CA ALA A 87 -2.08 6.74 -17.28
C ALA A 87 -2.60 7.21 -15.91
N SER A 88 -1.77 7.16 -14.86
CA SER A 88 -2.14 7.67 -13.54
C SER A 88 -2.42 9.17 -13.56
N VAL A 89 -1.56 9.96 -14.20
CA VAL A 89 -1.74 11.41 -14.33
C VAL A 89 -3.04 11.72 -15.09
N LEU A 90 -3.25 11.06 -16.24
CA LEU A 90 -4.47 11.25 -17.04
C LEU A 90 -5.74 10.86 -16.27
N LEU A 91 -5.74 9.72 -15.58
CA LEU A 91 -6.85 9.28 -14.76
C LEU A 91 -7.14 10.23 -13.58
N LEU A 92 -6.12 10.74 -12.92
CA LEU A 92 -6.29 11.71 -11.83
C LEU A 92 -6.86 13.04 -12.35
N PHE A 93 -6.45 13.53 -13.52
CA PHE A 93 -7.06 14.71 -14.14
C PHE A 93 -8.49 14.43 -14.64
N ALA A 94 -8.74 13.22 -15.17
CA ALA A 94 -10.09 12.82 -15.58
C ALA A 94 -11.08 12.83 -14.41
N VAL A 95 -10.66 12.45 -13.20
CA VAL A 95 -11.50 12.59 -12.00
C VAL A 95 -11.89 14.03 -11.75
N LYS A 96 -10.97 14.98 -11.91
CA LYS A 96 -11.27 16.40 -11.68
C LYS A 96 -12.26 16.96 -12.72
N ALA A 97 -12.25 16.41 -13.94
CA ALA A 97 -13.14 16.83 -15.03
C ALA A 97 -14.50 16.12 -15.01
N PHE A 98 -14.52 14.80 -14.71
CA PHE A 98 -15.69 13.93 -14.89
C PHE A 98 -16.04 13.14 -13.62
N GLY A 99 -15.36 13.40 -12.49
CA GLY A 99 -15.54 12.62 -11.27
C GLY A 99 -16.86 12.90 -10.56
N ILE A 100 -17.31 11.88 -9.83
CA ILE A 100 -18.47 11.97 -8.94
C ILE A 100 -18.00 12.54 -7.59
N THR A 101 -18.77 13.51 -7.08
CA THR A 101 -18.53 14.10 -5.77
C THR A 101 -19.18 13.22 -4.70
N VAL A 102 -18.35 12.66 -3.81
CA VAL A 102 -18.78 11.90 -2.63
C VAL A 102 -18.19 12.56 -1.41
N ASN A 103 -19.01 12.85 -0.41
CA ASN A 103 -18.59 13.52 0.83
C ASN A 103 -17.80 14.84 0.60
N GLY A 104 -18.22 15.63 -0.40
CA GLY A 104 -17.61 16.93 -0.72
C GLY A 104 -16.30 16.88 -1.51
N ALA A 105 -15.83 15.72 -1.93
CA ALA A 105 -14.62 15.59 -2.75
C ALA A 105 -14.86 14.73 -4.01
N GLN A 106 -14.31 15.17 -5.14
CA GLN A 106 -14.35 14.41 -6.40
C GLN A 106 -13.18 13.43 -6.42
N ARG A 107 -13.45 12.12 -6.21
CA ARG A 107 -12.42 11.09 -6.10
C ARG A 107 -12.70 9.84 -6.91
N TRP A 108 -13.92 9.70 -7.46
CA TRP A 108 -14.41 8.50 -8.10
C TRP A 108 -14.76 8.75 -9.56
N LEU A 109 -14.36 7.83 -10.43
CA LEU A 109 -14.83 7.74 -11.82
C LEU A 109 -15.84 6.59 -11.94
N GLY A 110 -16.90 6.77 -12.73
CA GLY A 110 -17.89 5.74 -12.98
C GLY A 110 -19.28 6.13 -12.50
N TYR A 111 -20.25 5.25 -12.71
CA TYR A 111 -21.64 5.45 -12.34
C TYR A 111 -22.23 4.16 -11.76
N GLY A 112 -22.96 4.28 -10.67
CA GLY A 112 -23.69 3.16 -10.06
C GLY A 112 -22.78 2.07 -9.50
N ILE A 113 -22.87 0.85 -10.05
CA ILE A 113 -22.18 -0.33 -9.51
C ILE A 113 -20.67 -0.32 -9.82
N VAL A 114 -20.28 0.31 -10.93
CA VAL A 114 -18.88 0.36 -11.39
C VAL A 114 -18.29 1.71 -11.05
N SER A 115 -17.72 1.83 -9.88
CA SER A 115 -16.94 3.00 -9.45
C SER A 115 -15.46 2.62 -9.32
N PHE A 116 -14.59 3.44 -9.93
CA PHE A 116 -13.15 3.27 -9.91
C PHE A 116 -12.50 4.50 -9.27
N GLN A 117 -11.60 4.26 -8.31
CA GLN A 117 -10.84 5.32 -7.66
C GLN A 117 -9.42 5.37 -8.26
N PRO A 118 -9.09 6.36 -9.10
CA PRO A 118 -7.80 6.46 -9.77
C PRO A 118 -6.59 6.61 -8.83
N SER A 119 -6.78 7.15 -7.64
CA SER A 119 -5.71 7.27 -6.65
C SER A 119 -5.22 5.90 -6.15
N GLU A 120 -6.06 4.85 -6.16
CA GLU A 120 -5.64 3.49 -5.85
C GLU A 120 -4.63 2.98 -6.90
N PHE A 121 -4.95 3.18 -8.20
CA PHE A 121 -4.03 2.86 -9.29
C PHE A 121 -2.73 3.67 -9.21
N ALA A 122 -2.82 4.96 -8.87
CA ALA A 122 -1.67 5.84 -8.73
C ALA A 122 -0.71 5.38 -7.61
N LYS A 123 -1.20 4.76 -6.52
CA LYS A 123 -0.33 4.17 -5.47
C LYS A 123 0.58 3.08 -6.05
N LEU A 124 0.01 2.15 -6.79
CA LEU A 124 0.80 1.08 -7.41
C LEU A 124 1.75 1.63 -8.48
N ALA A 125 1.30 2.58 -9.30
CA ALA A 125 2.13 3.23 -10.30
C ALA A 125 3.32 3.99 -9.68
N ALA A 126 3.10 4.69 -8.55
CA ALA A 126 4.17 5.37 -7.81
C ALA A 126 5.25 4.38 -7.34
N ILE A 127 4.85 3.20 -6.82
CA ILE A 127 5.77 2.15 -6.39
C ILE A 127 6.55 1.58 -7.58
N VAL A 128 5.88 1.29 -8.70
CA VAL A 128 6.53 0.77 -9.93
C VAL A 128 7.53 1.79 -10.48
N CYS A 129 7.15 3.07 -10.56
CA CYS A 129 8.03 4.14 -11.03
C CYS A 129 9.24 4.31 -10.11
N MET A 130 9.01 4.28 -8.79
CA MET A 130 10.08 4.39 -7.80
C MET A 130 11.03 3.20 -7.88
N ALA A 131 10.52 1.97 -7.97
CA ALA A 131 11.33 0.76 -8.13
C ALA A 131 12.17 0.80 -9.41
N ALA A 132 11.59 1.27 -10.53
CA ALA A 132 12.30 1.41 -11.79
C ALA A 132 13.40 2.48 -11.72
N ALA A 133 13.12 3.63 -11.09
CA ALA A 133 14.08 4.72 -10.91
C ALA A 133 15.25 4.32 -10.00
N LEU A 134 14.98 3.66 -8.88
CA LEU A 134 16.00 3.14 -7.96
C LEU A 134 16.87 2.08 -8.66
N THR A 135 16.26 1.17 -9.42
CA THR A 135 16.98 0.15 -10.16
C THR A 135 17.90 0.78 -11.21
N PHE A 136 17.37 1.74 -11.97
CA PHE A 136 18.16 2.48 -12.95
C PHE A 136 19.35 3.17 -12.27
N PHE A 137 19.14 3.83 -11.15
CA PHE A 137 20.20 4.48 -10.39
C PHE A 137 21.29 3.48 -9.96
N TRP A 138 20.91 2.32 -9.45
CA TRP A 138 21.84 1.27 -9.06
C TRP A 138 22.59 0.63 -10.22
N ASP A 139 21.93 0.34 -11.34
CA ASP A 139 22.53 -0.25 -12.53
C ASP A 139 23.58 0.69 -13.13
N CYS A 140 23.38 1.98 -12.95
CA CYS A 140 24.22 3.03 -13.49
C CYS A 140 25.43 3.40 -12.61
N HIS A 141 25.43 3.01 -11.33
CA HIS A 141 26.52 3.36 -10.41
C HIS A 141 27.87 2.70 -10.74
N GLY A 142 27.89 1.67 -11.62
CA GLY A 142 29.10 1.04 -12.14
C GLY A 142 29.79 1.78 -13.31
N GLU A 143 29.08 2.69 -14.01
CA GLU A 143 29.58 3.41 -15.17
C GLU A 143 29.44 4.94 -14.97
N LYS A 144 30.42 5.56 -14.34
CA LYS A 144 30.35 6.93 -13.80
C LYS A 144 30.03 8.06 -14.78
N ALA A 145 30.08 7.86 -16.09
CA ALA A 145 29.96 8.93 -17.08
C ALA A 145 28.81 8.77 -18.09
N ALA A 146 28.35 7.53 -18.35
CA ALA A 146 27.37 7.26 -19.40
C ALA A 146 25.92 7.52 -18.98
N ILE A 147 25.68 7.83 -17.72
CA ILE A 147 24.37 7.82 -17.06
C ILE A 147 23.55 9.02 -17.41
N ILE A 148 24.17 10.21 -17.27
CA ILE A 148 23.48 11.49 -17.52
C ILE A 148 23.15 11.57 -19.00
N GLY A 149 24.09 11.20 -19.86
CA GLY A 149 23.84 11.17 -21.29
C GLY A 149 22.69 10.26 -21.71
N ARG A 150 22.54 9.06 -21.10
CA ARG A 150 21.39 8.16 -21.39
C ARG A 150 20.08 8.66 -20.79
N PHE A 151 20.09 9.17 -19.56
CA PHE A 151 18.88 9.70 -18.94
C PHE A 151 18.40 10.96 -19.65
N VAL A 152 19.30 11.90 -19.91
CA VAL A 152 19.06 13.17 -20.61
C VAL A 152 18.69 12.91 -22.08
N LYS A 153 19.41 12.04 -22.81
CA LYS A 153 19.11 11.68 -24.20
C LYS A 153 17.75 11.03 -24.37
N ASN A 154 17.33 10.18 -23.41
CA ASN A 154 16.01 9.54 -23.44
C ASN A 154 14.86 10.50 -23.11
N TRP A 155 15.12 11.66 -22.53
CA TRP A 155 14.11 12.68 -22.19
C TRP A 155 14.20 13.92 -23.06
N HIS A 156 15.06 13.92 -24.12
CA HIS A 156 15.32 15.10 -24.98
C HIS A 156 15.73 16.38 -24.24
N VAL A 157 16.45 16.24 -23.12
CA VAL A 157 16.91 17.36 -22.29
C VAL A 157 18.39 17.62 -22.56
N GLU A 158 18.82 17.61 -23.83
CA GLU A 158 20.22 17.78 -24.23
C GLU A 158 20.80 19.17 -23.82
N GLU A 159 19.94 20.18 -23.68
CA GLU A 159 20.34 21.52 -23.28
C GLU A 159 20.83 21.64 -21.83
N TRP A 160 20.49 20.67 -20.96
CA TRP A 160 20.84 20.67 -19.53
C TRP A 160 22.13 19.90 -19.22
N GLU A 161 22.69 19.17 -20.19
CA GLU A 161 23.90 18.37 -20.04
C GLU A 161 25.11 19.14 -19.49
N PRO A 162 25.44 20.36 -19.98
CA PRO A 162 26.58 21.12 -19.47
C PRO A 162 26.40 21.58 -18.02
N PHE A 163 25.18 21.84 -17.61
CA PHE A 163 24.85 22.26 -16.24
C PHE A 163 24.92 21.12 -15.24
N LEU A 164 24.49 19.94 -15.65
CA LEU A 164 24.46 18.73 -14.82
C LEU A 164 25.85 18.11 -14.65
N LEU A 165 26.71 18.16 -15.69
CA LEU A 165 28.06 17.57 -15.66
C LEU A 165 29.09 18.41 -14.87
N LYS A 166 28.85 19.69 -14.69
CA LYS A 166 29.87 20.62 -14.15
C LYS A 166 30.07 20.58 -12.63
N LYS A 167 29.27 19.81 -11.90
CA LYS A 167 29.34 19.80 -10.41
C LYS A 167 29.14 18.44 -9.79
N ASP A 168 30.22 17.74 -9.41
CA ASP A 168 30.24 16.51 -8.62
C ASP A 168 29.34 16.54 -7.37
N ARG A 169 29.04 17.71 -6.83
CA ARG A 169 28.14 17.89 -5.68
C ARG A 169 26.67 17.65 -5.99
N ILE A 170 26.21 17.95 -7.20
CA ILE A 170 24.80 17.72 -7.59
C ILE A 170 24.56 16.21 -7.73
N PHE A 171 25.56 15.46 -8.18
CA PHE A 171 25.50 14.00 -8.36
C PHE A 171 25.13 13.23 -7.08
N LYS A 172 25.47 13.75 -5.93
CA LYS A 172 25.20 13.10 -4.63
C LYS A 172 23.75 13.22 -4.18
N SER A 173 22.94 14.06 -4.84
CA SER A 173 21.51 14.27 -4.52
C SER A 173 20.54 13.56 -5.46
N TYR A 174 21.02 12.77 -6.44
CA TYR A 174 20.15 12.16 -7.46
C TYR A 174 19.18 11.10 -6.92
N GLY A 175 19.47 10.49 -5.78
CA GLY A 175 18.52 9.62 -5.12
C GLY A 175 17.17 10.31 -4.87
N LEU A 176 17.17 11.61 -4.58
CA LEU A 176 15.96 12.41 -4.40
C LEU A 176 15.16 12.59 -5.70
N LEU A 177 15.81 12.58 -6.87
CA LEU A 177 15.11 12.68 -8.15
C LEU A 177 14.20 11.47 -8.42
N CYS A 178 14.50 10.32 -7.81
CA CYS A 178 13.63 9.15 -7.88
C CYS A 178 12.25 9.42 -7.26
N LEU A 179 12.13 10.39 -6.36
CA LEU A 179 10.87 10.79 -5.74
C LEU A 179 10.00 11.70 -6.63
N ILE A 180 10.51 12.22 -7.76
CA ILE A 180 9.74 13.13 -8.62
C ILE A 180 8.40 12.51 -9.08
N PRO A 181 8.33 11.28 -9.63
CA PRO A 181 7.05 10.71 -10.05
C PRO A 181 6.06 10.54 -8.88
N PRO A 182 6.43 9.95 -7.72
CA PRO A 182 5.54 9.90 -6.56
C PRO A 182 5.11 11.27 -6.06
N LEU A 183 5.99 12.27 -6.08
CA LEU A 183 5.70 13.63 -5.65
C LEU A 183 4.66 14.30 -6.55
N ILE A 184 4.80 14.17 -7.88
CA ILE A 184 3.82 14.69 -8.84
C ILE A 184 2.45 14.05 -8.61
N LEU A 185 2.39 12.72 -8.48
CA LEU A 185 1.13 12.02 -8.24
C LEU A 185 0.48 12.45 -6.92
N SER A 186 1.28 12.56 -5.84
CA SER A 186 0.79 13.07 -4.55
C SER A 186 0.27 14.50 -4.63
N ALA A 187 0.98 15.39 -5.35
CA ALA A 187 0.58 16.77 -5.53
C ALA A 187 -0.77 16.87 -6.27
N ILE A 188 -0.98 16.04 -7.31
CA ILE A 188 -2.28 16.02 -8.03
C ILE A 188 -3.41 15.52 -7.11
N ILE A 189 -3.14 14.52 -6.26
CA ILE A 189 -4.14 14.00 -5.29
C ILE A 189 -4.44 15.07 -4.22
N LEU A 190 -3.45 15.84 -3.77
CA LEU A 190 -3.68 16.97 -2.86
C LEU A 190 -4.60 18.04 -3.47
N LEU A 191 -4.54 18.25 -4.80
CA LEU A 191 -5.48 19.14 -5.50
C LEU A 191 -6.93 18.60 -5.55
N GLN A 192 -7.15 17.32 -5.18
CA GLN A 192 -8.47 16.68 -5.04
C GLN A 192 -8.97 16.65 -3.58
N PRO A 193 -8.57 17.55 -2.69
CA PRO A 193 -8.59 17.58 -1.22
C PRO A 193 -8.48 16.21 -0.53
N ASP A 194 -7.57 15.32 -1.01
CA ASP A 194 -7.35 14.00 -0.44
C ASP A 194 -5.93 13.84 0.16
N ALA A 195 -5.72 14.50 1.28
CA ALA A 195 -4.42 14.45 1.97
C ALA A 195 -4.08 13.05 2.51
N GLY A 196 -5.09 12.28 2.93
CA GLY A 196 -4.90 10.92 3.44
C GLY A 196 -4.27 10.00 2.40
N THR A 197 -4.89 9.93 1.23
CA THR A 197 -4.38 9.11 0.12
C THR A 197 -3.05 9.63 -0.42
N ALA A 198 -2.83 10.96 -0.45
CA ALA A 198 -1.55 11.54 -0.87
C ALA A 198 -0.39 11.11 0.05
N ILE A 199 -0.59 11.11 1.37
CA ILE A 199 0.40 10.65 2.36
C ILE A 199 0.67 9.14 2.18
N VAL A 200 -0.38 8.32 2.09
CA VAL A 200 -0.26 6.87 1.91
C VAL A 200 0.41 6.51 0.58
N LEU A 201 0.25 7.32 -0.47
CA LEU A 201 0.97 7.15 -1.73
C LEU A 201 2.45 7.52 -1.60
N PHE A 202 2.78 8.61 -0.89
CA PHE A 202 4.14 9.16 -0.87
C PHE A 202 5.07 8.48 0.13
N VAL A 203 4.56 8.03 1.27
CA VAL A 203 5.38 7.43 2.35
C VAL A 203 6.10 6.14 1.89
N PRO A 204 5.48 5.16 1.21
CA PRO A 204 6.17 3.97 0.74
C PRO A 204 7.36 4.26 -0.19
N PRO A 205 7.29 5.12 -1.23
CA PRO A 205 8.45 5.55 -2.01
C PRO A 205 9.58 6.17 -1.18
N VAL A 206 9.26 6.98 -0.17
CA VAL A 206 10.27 7.55 0.74
C VAL A 206 10.97 6.45 1.53
N LEU A 207 10.22 5.50 2.08
CA LEU A 207 10.79 4.34 2.78
C LEU A 207 11.64 3.46 1.86
N MET A 208 11.20 3.28 0.59
CA MET A 208 12.02 2.59 -0.42
C MET A 208 13.36 3.30 -0.64
N LEU A 209 13.37 4.63 -0.73
CA LEU A 209 14.60 5.41 -0.88
C LEU A 209 15.52 5.24 0.32
N ILE A 210 14.98 5.35 1.54
CA ILE A 210 15.75 5.18 2.78
C ILE A 210 16.38 3.78 2.84
N CYS A 211 15.60 2.74 2.53
CA CYS A 211 16.05 1.36 2.57
C CYS A 211 16.91 0.95 1.37
N SER A 212 16.94 1.74 0.30
CA SER A 212 17.69 1.42 -0.91
C SER A 212 19.22 1.44 -0.73
N GLY A 213 19.71 2.08 0.34
CA GLY A 213 21.13 2.30 0.54
C GLY A 213 21.77 3.29 -0.46
N ILE A 214 20.95 3.94 -1.29
CA ILE A 214 21.42 4.99 -2.20
C ILE A 214 21.75 6.23 -1.35
N PRO A 215 22.96 6.78 -1.44
CA PRO A 215 23.28 8.00 -0.74
C PRO A 215 22.45 9.16 -1.31
N PHE A 216 21.52 9.66 -0.54
CA PHE A 216 20.74 10.85 -0.85
C PHE A 216 21.31 12.11 -0.18
N TYR A 217 22.40 11.93 0.58
CA TYR A 217 23.18 13.02 1.19
C TYR A 217 24.67 12.73 1.04
N ASP A 218 25.50 13.74 1.11
CA ASP A 218 26.96 13.57 1.10
C ASP A 218 27.40 12.83 2.36
N ARG A 219 28.26 11.80 2.21
CA ARG A 219 28.84 11.02 3.32
C ARG A 219 29.56 11.90 4.38
N HIS A 220 29.94 13.11 3.99
CA HIS A 220 30.54 14.13 4.87
C HIS A 220 29.51 15.09 5.50
N TRP A 221 28.19 14.89 5.24
CA TRP A 221 27.20 15.67 5.94
C TRP A 221 27.14 15.21 7.39
N PRO A 222 27.44 16.10 8.36
CA PRO A 222 27.26 15.77 9.76
C PRO A 222 25.79 15.50 10.04
N TRP A 223 25.51 14.58 10.94
CA TRP A 223 24.16 14.14 11.29
C TRP A 223 23.17 15.29 11.59
N TRP A 224 23.67 16.40 12.14
CA TRP A 224 22.85 17.56 12.42
C TRP A 224 22.28 18.23 11.15
N LYS A 225 22.97 18.20 9.99
CA LYS A 225 22.43 18.71 8.74
C LYS A 225 21.30 17.83 8.20
N VAL A 226 21.37 16.52 8.40
CA VAL A 226 20.28 15.60 8.09
C VAL A 226 19.07 15.92 8.98
N LEU A 227 19.32 16.15 10.28
CA LEU A 227 18.29 16.56 11.23
C LEU A 227 17.66 17.90 10.83
N VAL A 228 18.46 18.90 10.49
CA VAL A 228 17.99 20.21 9.99
C VAL A 228 17.15 20.04 8.72
N PHE A 229 17.62 19.22 7.75
CA PHE A 229 16.86 18.94 6.53
C PHE A 229 15.49 18.31 6.86
N VAL A 230 15.44 17.33 7.75
CA VAL A 230 14.19 16.71 8.20
C VAL A 230 13.28 17.74 8.89
N ILE A 231 13.82 18.53 9.81
CA ILE A 231 13.07 19.59 10.51
C ILE A 231 12.53 20.63 9.53
N VAL A 232 13.35 21.11 8.59
CA VAL A 232 12.94 22.08 7.58
C VAL A 232 11.86 21.48 6.66
N THR A 233 12.01 20.21 6.26
CA THR A 233 11.00 19.51 5.45
C THR A 233 9.68 19.38 6.20
N LEU A 234 9.72 18.97 7.47
CA LEU A 234 8.54 18.89 8.33
C LEU A 234 7.91 20.28 8.57
N ALA A 235 8.74 21.30 8.76
CA ALA A 235 8.27 22.67 8.90
C ALA A 235 7.59 23.18 7.62
N ILE A 236 8.17 22.91 6.43
CA ILE A 236 7.55 23.24 5.15
C ILE A 236 6.22 22.51 4.97
N ILE A 237 6.16 21.22 5.29
CA ILE A 237 4.92 20.44 5.24
C ILE A 237 3.89 21.03 6.21
N GLY A 238 4.28 21.34 7.45
CA GLY A 238 3.41 21.94 8.46
C GLY A 238 2.92 23.34 8.04
N LEU A 239 3.80 24.19 7.50
CA LEU A 239 3.44 25.51 6.99
C LEU A 239 2.50 25.41 5.78
N SER A 240 2.81 24.51 4.84
CA SER A 240 1.97 24.25 3.67
C SER A 240 0.59 23.76 4.12
N PHE A 241 0.54 22.88 5.11
CA PHE A 241 -0.72 22.45 5.71
C PHE A 241 -1.46 23.61 6.37
N TYR A 242 -0.79 24.46 7.14
CA TYR A 242 -1.40 25.61 7.82
C TYR A 242 -2.03 26.61 6.83
N PHE A 243 -1.34 26.91 5.71
CA PHE A 243 -1.81 27.91 4.74
C PHE A 243 -2.79 27.33 3.70
N PHE A 244 -2.59 26.09 3.26
CA PHE A 244 -3.31 25.51 2.11
C PHE A 244 -4.29 24.40 2.49
N ALA A 245 -4.31 23.92 3.76
CA ALA A 245 -5.27 22.91 4.17
C ALA A 245 -6.68 23.50 4.22
N HIS A 246 -7.63 22.77 3.65
CA HIS A 246 -9.05 23.10 3.76
C HIS A 246 -9.52 23.01 5.21
N ASP A 247 -10.57 23.77 5.56
CA ASP A 247 -11.11 23.81 6.93
C ASP A 247 -11.45 22.41 7.45
N TYR A 248 -12.00 21.56 6.60
CA TYR A 248 -12.27 20.16 6.93
C TYR A 248 -11.03 19.37 7.40
N GLN A 249 -9.85 19.63 6.84
CA GLN A 249 -8.59 18.97 7.26
C GLN A 249 -8.08 19.52 8.59
N LYS A 250 -8.21 20.84 8.78
CA LYS A 250 -7.86 21.53 10.05
C LYS A 250 -8.76 21.03 11.18
N ASP A 251 -10.04 20.86 10.88
CA ASP A 251 -11.03 20.40 11.84
C ASP A 251 -10.77 18.96 12.30
N ARG A 252 -10.31 18.07 11.41
CA ARG A 252 -9.90 16.71 11.78
C ARG A 252 -8.73 16.71 12.77
N ILE A 253 -7.75 17.60 12.60
CA ILE A 253 -6.63 17.72 13.54
C ILE A 253 -7.10 18.33 14.86
N ARG A 254 -7.99 19.33 14.84
CA ARG A 254 -8.60 19.89 16.05
C ARG A 254 -9.39 18.85 16.83
N ALA A 255 -10.20 18.05 16.12
CA ALA A 255 -10.96 16.98 16.74
C ALA A 255 -10.06 15.89 17.34
N TRP A 256 -8.93 15.57 16.71
CA TRP A 256 -7.94 14.63 17.23
C TRP A 256 -7.21 15.19 18.46
N TRP A 257 -6.86 16.48 18.46
CA TRP A 257 -6.19 17.12 19.60
C TRP A 257 -7.10 17.30 20.82
N SER A 258 -8.40 17.53 20.61
CA SER A 258 -9.38 17.78 21.65
C SER A 258 -10.66 16.98 21.41
N PRO A 259 -10.62 15.63 21.49
CA PRO A 259 -11.76 14.77 21.12
C PRO A 259 -13.04 15.09 21.90
N ASP A 260 -12.90 15.44 23.19
CA ASP A 260 -14.02 15.72 24.07
C ASP A 260 -14.86 16.94 23.64
N SER A 261 -14.22 17.96 23.10
CA SER A 261 -14.89 19.20 22.64
C SER A 261 -15.69 19.00 21.36
N TYR A 262 -15.36 17.98 20.56
CA TYR A 262 -15.94 17.74 19.23
C TYR A 262 -16.75 16.44 19.12
N LYS A 263 -17.08 15.77 20.24
CA LYS A 263 -17.81 14.49 20.28
C LYS A 263 -19.11 14.45 19.47
N LYS A 264 -19.82 15.57 19.38
CA LYS A 264 -21.13 15.66 18.70
C LYS A 264 -21.05 16.21 17.28
N THR A 265 -19.86 16.57 16.81
CA THR A 265 -19.63 17.23 15.52
C THR A 265 -18.59 16.47 14.70
N ILE A 266 -17.45 17.08 14.46
CA ILE A 266 -16.39 16.59 13.58
C ILE A 266 -15.69 15.35 14.19
N GLY A 267 -15.60 15.26 15.51
CA GLY A 267 -15.02 14.14 16.25
C GLY A 267 -15.97 12.97 16.49
N TYR A 268 -17.23 13.04 16.00
CA TYR A 268 -18.24 12.00 16.24
C TYR A 268 -17.80 10.63 15.76
N GLN A 269 -17.16 10.53 14.58
CA GLN A 269 -16.68 9.28 14.01
C GLN A 269 -15.65 8.60 14.92
N ILE A 270 -14.65 9.34 15.38
CA ILE A 270 -13.61 8.83 16.30
C ILE A 270 -14.23 8.43 17.64
N TYR A 271 -15.10 9.27 18.20
CA TYR A 271 -15.76 8.96 19.46
C TYR A 271 -16.55 7.64 19.38
N GLN A 272 -17.33 7.44 18.32
CA GLN A 272 -18.07 6.21 18.11
C GLN A 272 -17.15 5.02 17.84
N SER A 273 -16.02 5.22 17.17
CA SER A 273 -14.99 4.18 17.00
C SER A 273 -14.44 3.73 18.35
N LEU A 274 -14.07 4.64 19.22
CA LEU A 274 -13.55 4.33 20.55
C LEU A 274 -14.62 3.65 21.44
N VAL A 275 -15.88 4.06 21.34
CA VAL A 275 -17.00 3.39 22.01
C VAL A 275 -17.16 1.95 21.51
N ALA A 276 -17.07 1.74 20.19
CA ALA A 276 -17.12 0.41 19.60
C ALA A 276 -15.99 -0.48 20.13
N ILE A 277 -14.75 0.00 20.08
CA ILE A 277 -13.56 -0.71 20.57
C ILE A 277 -13.71 -1.05 22.06
N GLY A 278 -14.08 -0.05 22.88
CA GLY A 278 -14.23 -0.22 24.33
C GLY A 278 -15.33 -1.23 24.70
N SER A 279 -16.43 -1.24 23.93
CA SER A 279 -17.55 -2.16 24.15
C SER A 279 -17.20 -3.63 23.83
N GLY A 280 -16.19 -3.88 23.02
CA GLY A 280 -15.74 -5.24 22.66
C GLY A 280 -15.06 -5.98 23.81
N GLY A 281 -14.46 -5.28 24.77
CA GLY A 281 -13.71 -5.90 25.87
C GLY A 281 -12.60 -6.82 25.37
N VAL A 282 -12.29 -7.87 26.14
CA VAL A 282 -11.20 -8.81 25.79
C VAL A 282 -11.63 -9.82 24.73
N TRP A 283 -12.83 -10.37 24.85
CA TRP A 283 -13.32 -11.50 24.06
C TRP A 283 -14.23 -11.10 22.90
N GLY A 284 -14.65 -9.83 22.83
CA GLY A 284 -15.63 -9.36 21.87
C GLY A 284 -17.09 -9.64 22.28
N GLN A 285 -18.00 -8.99 21.56
CA GLN A 285 -19.45 -9.20 21.74
C GLN A 285 -19.96 -10.42 20.95
N GLY A 286 -19.15 -10.98 20.07
CA GLY A 286 -19.51 -12.04 19.13
C GLY A 286 -19.77 -11.50 17.72
N MET A 287 -19.55 -12.36 16.72
CA MET A 287 -19.75 -12.03 15.32
C MET A 287 -21.21 -11.63 15.05
N GLY A 288 -21.40 -10.54 14.34
CA GLY A 288 -22.73 -10.07 13.97
C GLY A 288 -23.51 -9.33 15.07
N THR A 289 -23.02 -9.26 16.31
CA THR A 289 -23.74 -8.68 17.45
C THR A 289 -23.34 -7.24 17.78
N GLY A 290 -22.32 -6.70 17.10
CA GLY A 290 -21.84 -5.34 17.32
C GLY A 290 -22.92 -4.29 17.08
N ILE A 291 -23.23 -3.47 18.09
CA ILE A 291 -24.29 -2.45 18.04
C ILE A 291 -23.86 -1.24 17.20
N SER A 292 -22.57 -0.93 17.16
CA SER A 292 -22.07 0.29 16.51
C SER A 292 -22.31 0.35 15.00
N LYS A 293 -22.51 -0.79 14.34
CA LYS A 293 -22.87 -0.88 12.92
C LYS A 293 -24.31 -0.43 12.60
N PHE A 294 -25.21 -0.36 13.62
CA PHE A 294 -26.59 0.09 13.48
C PHE A 294 -26.67 1.64 13.39
N SER A 295 -26.06 2.22 12.36
CA SER A 295 -26.05 3.67 12.08
C SER A 295 -25.36 4.57 13.13
N TYR A 296 -24.72 4.00 14.15
CA TYR A 296 -23.97 4.79 15.14
C TYR A 296 -22.57 5.17 14.66
N LEU A 297 -21.88 4.26 13.93
CA LEU A 297 -20.54 4.51 13.40
C LEU A 297 -20.63 4.78 11.88
N PRO A 298 -20.46 6.02 11.42
CA PRO A 298 -20.35 6.32 10.00
C PRO A 298 -19.16 5.61 9.37
N GLU A 299 -19.29 5.16 8.11
CA GLU A 299 -18.24 4.48 7.34
C GLU A 299 -17.69 3.22 8.05
N ALA A 300 -18.52 2.52 8.82
CA ALA A 300 -18.15 1.30 9.55
C ALA A 300 -17.65 0.18 8.64
N HIS A 301 -18.16 0.10 7.40
CA HIS A 301 -17.77 -0.93 6.42
C HIS A 301 -16.57 -0.52 5.55
N THR A 302 -16.14 0.73 5.58
CA THR A 302 -15.00 1.27 4.81
C THR A 302 -13.84 1.60 5.73
N ASP A 303 -13.71 2.84 6.18
CA ASP A 303 -12.53 3.34 6.90
C ASP A 303 -12.44 2.85 8.35
N PHE A 304 -13.58 2.55 8.99
CA PHE A 304 -13.67 2.10 10.38
C PHE A 304 -13.95 0.59 10.53
N ALA A 305 -13.68 -0.19 9.51
CA ALA A 305 -13.85 -1.65 9.53
C ALA A 305 -13.11 -2.33 10.69
N TYR A 306 -11.94 -1.80 11.08
CA TYR A 306 -11.18 -2.30 12.22
C TYR A 306 -11.91 -2.12 13.55
N ALA A 307 -12.68 -1.03 13.74
CA ALA A 307 -13.46 -0.81 14.96
C ALA A 307 -14.54 -1.89 15.15
N ILE A 308 -15.17 -2.33 14.05
CA ILE A 308 -16.15 -3.45 14.10
C ILE A 308 -15.48 -4.76 14.49
N ILE A 309 -14.29 -5.05 13.93
CA ILE A 309 -13.50 -6.22 14.34
C ILE A 309 -13.18 -6.16 15.84
N CYS A 310 -12.73 -5.00 16.33
CA CYS A 310 -12.45 -4.81 17.75
C CYS A 310 -13.70 -4.98 18.61
N GLN A 311 -14.88 -4.55 18.15
CA GLN A 311 -16.13 -4.74 18.86
C GLN A 311 -16.58 -6.19 18.90
N GLU A 312 -16.52 -6.89 17.76
CA GLU A 312 -17.06 -8.23 17.64
C GLU A 312 -16.09 -9.32 18.13
N TRP A 313 -14.78 -9.16 17.89
CA TRP A 313 -13.74 -10.13 18.26
C TRP A 313 -12.92 -9.70 19.49
N GLY A 314 -13.18 -8.51 20.02
CA GLY A 314 -12.52 -7.96 21.20
C GLY A 314 -11.04 -7.63 20.98
N PHE A 315 -10.34 -7.45 22.08
CA PHE A 315 -8.91 -7.14 22.11
C PHE A 315 -8.05 -8.22 21.46
N LEU A 316 -8.44 -9.50 21.60
CA LEU A 316 -7.72 -10.61 20.95
C LEU A 316 -7.83 -10.55 19.44
N GLY A 317 -8.99 -10.21 18.88
CA GLY A 317 -9.17 -10.00 17.46
C GLY A 317 -8.39 -8.81 16.94
N ALA A 318 -8.37 -7.71 17.70
CA ALA A 318 -7.57 -6.53 17.38
C ALA A 318 -6.08 -6.86 17.26
N ILE A 319 -5.51 -7.56 18.25
CA ILE A 319 -4.12 -8.00 18.24
C ILE A 319 -3.86 -8.98 17.11
N LEU A 320 -4.75 -9.91 16.83
CA LEU A 320 -4.60 -10.88 15.75
C LEU A 320 -4.42 -10.17 14.40
N VAL A 321 -5.29 -9.20 14.09
CA VAL A 321 -5.17 -8.41 12.84
C VAL A 321 -3.85 -7.63 12.80
N LEU A 322 -3.46 -6.99 13.89
CA LEU A 322 -2.18 -6.28 14.00
C LEU A 322 -0.99 -7.22 13.72
N VAL A 323 -0.97 -8.40 14.37
CA VAL A 323 0.09 -9.41 14.18
C VAL A 323 0.15 -9.89 12.74
N VAL A 324 -1.00 -10.07 12.08
CA VAL A 324 -1.06 -10.48 10.67
C VAL A 324 -0.46 -9.42 9.75
N PHE A 325 -0.73 -8.11 9.99
CA PHE A 325 -0.10 -7.03 9.21
C PHE A 325 1.40 -6.91 9.51
N LEU A 326 1.84 -7.10 10.75
CA LEU A 326 3.27 -7.15 11.09
C LEU A 326 3.95 -8.35 10.43
N ALA A 327 3.29 -9.50 10.38
CA ALA A 327 3.77 -10.68 9.66
C ALA A 327 3.84 -10.43 8.15
N LEU A 328 2.87 -9.72 7.55
CA LEU A 328 2.93 -9.29 6.15
C LEU A 328 4.18 -8.46 5.88
N ILE A 329 4.47 -7.47 6.74
CA ILE A 329 5.67 -6.63 6.63
C ILE A 329 6.92 -7.50 6.75
N TYR A 330 7.00 -8.36 7.75
CA TYR A 330 8.17 -9.22 7.99
C TYR A 330 8.46 -10.15 6.80
N PHE A 331 7.46 -10.89 6.31
CA PHE A 331 7.64 -11.81 5.20
C PHE A 331 7.81 -11.08 3.85
N GLY A 332 7.19 -9.90 3.69
CA GLY A 332 7.40 -9.06 2.52
C GLY A 332 8.83 -8.50 2.43
N VAL A 333 9.38 -8.02 3.56
CA VAL A 333 10.79 -7.60 3.63
C VAL A 333 11.74 -8.77 3.39
N GLN A 334 11.42 -9.97 3.89
CA GLN A 334 12.22 -11.17 3.58
C GLN A 334 12.16 -11.55 2.09
N ALA A 335 10.99 -11.40 1.43
CA ALA A 335 10.86 -11.61 -0.01
C ALA A 335 11.75 -10.62 -0.77
N ALA A 336 11.71 -9.34 -0.41
CA ALA A 336 12.55 -8.31 -1.00
C ALA A 336 14.05 -8.60 -0.80
N GLY A 337 14.49 -8.87 0.43
CA GLY A 337 15.90 -9.14 0.75
C GLY A 337 16.43 -10.46 0.17
N SER A 338 15.57 -11.36 -0.28
CA SER A 338 15.94 -12.62 -0.94
C SER A 338 16.02 -12.51 -2.47
N CYS A 339 15.54 -11.39 -3.03
CA CYS A 339 15.48 -11.18 -4.48
C CYS A 339 16.87 -10.87 -5.05
N GLN A 340 17.23 -11.53 -6.15
CA GLN A 340 18.47 -11.26 -6.86
C GLN A 340 18.33 -10.12 -7.86
N ASP A 341 17.13 -9.96 -8.43
CA ASP A 341 16.79 -8.84 -9.30
C ASP A 341 16.49 -7.58 -8.49
N ARG A 342 17.21 -6.49 -8.78
CA ARG A 342 17.07 -5.22 -8.08
C ARG A 342 15.68 -4.60 -8.23
N PHE A 343 15.09 -4.69 -9.43
CA PHE A 343 13.75 -4.18 -9.66
C PHE A 343 12.72 -4.94 -8.82
N GLY A 344 12.80 -6.28 -8.80
CA GLY A 344 11.96 -7.12 -7.96
C GLY A 344 12.14 -6.84 -6.47
N MET A 345 13.37 -6.61 -6.02
CA MET A 345 13.68 -6.23 -4.64
C MET A 345 12.97 -4.93 -4.23
N PHE A 346 13.14 -3.85 -5.01
CA PHE A 346 12.51 -2.56 -4.72
C PHE A 346 10.99 -2.61 -4.86
N LEU A 347 10.48 -3.33 -5.85
CA LEU A 347 9.04 -3.51 -6.06
C LEU A 347 8.40 -4.25 -4.87
N ALA A 348 9.01 -5.35 -4.40
CA ALA A 348 8.54 -6.08 -3.23
C ALA A 348 8.56 -5.22 -1.95
N MET A 349 9.62 -4.41 -1.77
CA MET A 349 9.73 -3.44 -0.68
C MET A 349 8.59 -2.42 -0.71
N GLY A 350 8.37 -1.78 -1.87
CA GLY A 350 7.33 -0.77 -2.04
C GLY A 350 5.92 -1.31 -1.80
N ILE A 351 5.61 -2.50 -2.35
CA ILE A 351 4.32 -3.17 -2.12
C ILE A 351 4.15 -3.49 -0.62
N THR A 352 5.18 -4.01 0.02
CA THR A 352 5.14 -4.35 1.45
C THR A 352 4.88 -3.12 2.31
N PHE A 353 5.58 -2.01 2.06
CA PHE A 353 5.39 -0.76 2.78
C PHE A 353 4.01 -0.13 2.49
N SER A 354 3.51 -0.27 1.27
CA SER A 354 2.17 0.23 0.92
C SER A 354 1.07 -0.55 1.63
N LEU A 355 1.04 -1.88 1.49
CA LEU A 355 -0.01 -2.71 2.08
C LEU A 355 0.10 -2.73 3.61
N GLY A 356 1.29 -3.01 4.13
CA GLY A 356 1.53 -3.07 5.57
C GLY A 356 1.38 -1.71 6.23
N GLY A 357 1.98 -0.67 5.65
CA GLY A 357 1.91 0.70 6.17
C GLY A 357 0.49 1.26 6.16
N GLN A 358 -0.28 1.06 5.08
CA GLN A 358 -1.68 1.46 5.02
C GLN A 358 -2.51 0.77 6.11
N GLY A 359 -2.28 -0.54 6.35
CA GLY A 359 -2.94 -1.27 7.43
C GLY A 359 -2.63 -0.68 8.81
N LEU A 360 -1.36 -0.40 9.10
CA LEU A 360 -0.94 0.21 10.37
C LEU A 360 -1.52 1.62 10.55
N VAL A 361 -1.53 2.44 9.50
CA VAL A 361 -2.12 3.80 9.52
C VAL A 361 -3.61 3.73 9.80
N ASN A 362 -4.35 2.80 9.16
CA ASN A 362 -5.78 2.63 9.43
C ASN A 362 -6.02 2.21 10.89
N MET A 363 -5.31 1.22 11.40
CA MET A 363 -5.45 0.78 12.80
C MET A 363 -5.12 1.94 13.78
N ALA A 364 -4.05 2.70 13.53
CA ALA A 364 -3.69 3.85 14.36
C ALA A 364 -4.75 4.96 14.31
N MET A 365 -5.34 5.21 13.13
CA MET A 365 -6.42 6.18 12.97
C MET A 365 -7.69 5.77 13.74
N VAL A 366 -8.09 4.52 13.62
CA VAL A 366 -9.30 3.97 14.25
C VAL A 366 -9.19 3.94 15.77
N THR A 367 -7.98 3.78 16.31
CA THR A 367 -7.68 3.80 17.76
C THR A 367 -7.31 5.20 18.30
N ASP A 368 -7.49 6.26 17.50
CA ASP A 368 -7.17 7.65 17.86
C ASP A 368 -5.68 7.92 18.16
N CYS A 369 -4.79 6.98 17.81
CA CYS A 369 -3.34 7.22 17.87
C CYS A 369 -2.84 8.13 16.74
N PHE A 370 -3.65 8.33 15.69
CA PHE A 370 -3.35 9.16 14.54
C PHE A 370 -4.64 9.87 14.04
N PRO A 371 -4.55 11.11 13.51
CA PRO A 371 -5.73 11.82 13.00
C PRO A 371 -6.45 11.03 11.90
N VAL A 372 -7.75 11.23 11.75
CA VAL A 372 -8.57 10.56 10.73
C VAL A 372 -8.14 10.99 9.33
N VAL A 373 -7.56 10.08 8.58
CA VAL A 373 -7.09 10.30 7.21
C VAL A 373 -8.00 9.68 6.14
N GLY A 374 -8.94 8.80 6.53
CA GLY A 374 -9.90 8.19 5.61
C GLY A 374 -9.24 7.21 4.63
N VAL A 375 -8.44 6.28 5.13
CA VAL A 375 -7.80 5.23 4.31
C VAL A 375 -8.35 3.86 4.72
N PRO A 376 -8.81 3.05 3.74
CA PRO A 376 -9.37 1.73 4.04
C PRO A 376 -8.29 0.74 4.51
N LEU A 377 -8.69 -0.24 5.32
CA LEU A 377 -7.85 -1.34 5.76
C LEU A 377 -7.68 -2.35 4.60
N PRO A 378 -6.46 -2.60 4.10
CA PRO A 378 -6.24 -3.46 2.93
C PRO A 378 -6.85 -4.86 3.09
N PHE A 379 -7.56 -5.35 2.07
CA PHE A 379 -8.30 -6.62 1.98
C PHE A 379 -9.52 -6.74 2.90
N ILE A 380 -9.61 -5.98 3.99
CA ILE A 380 -10.65 -6.09 5.01
C ILE A 380 -11.81 -5.12 4.75
N SER A 381 -11.49 -3.86 4.48
CA SER A 381 -12.50 -2.84 4.19
C SER A 381 -13.25 -3.09 2.88
N TYR A 382 -14.51 -2.69 2.82
CA TYR A 382 -15.27 -2.65 1.59
C TYR A 382 -14.68 -1.64 0.61
N GLY A 383 -14.43 -2.07 -0.63
CA GLY A 383 -13.93 -1.19 -1.69
C GLY A 383 -13.50 -1.97 -2.94
N GLY A 384 -14.25 -1.82 -4.04
CA GLY A 384 -14.01 -2.58 -5.27
C GLY A 384 -12.63 -2.33 -5.88
N SER A 385 -12.30 -1.07 -6.16
CA SER A 385 -11.02 -0.69 -6.78
C SER A 385 -9.83 -1.02 -5.88
N SER A 386 -9.97 -0.75 -4.58
CA SER A 386 -8.94 -1.03 -3.59
C SER A 386 -8.65 -2.53 -3.50
N LEU A 387 -9.69 -3.37 -3.44
CA LEU A 387 -9.53 -4.83 -3.40
C LEU A 387 -8.81 -5.37 -4.63
N ILE A 388 -9.21 -4.94 -5.85
CA ILE A 388 -8.59 -5.37 -7.10
C ILE A 388 -7.09 -5.03 -7.11
N LEU A 389 -6.73 -3.80 -6.76
CA LEU A 389 -5.34 -3.35 -6.78
C LEU A 389 -4.50 -3.93 -5.64
N ASN A 390 -5.10 -4.18 -4.49
CA ASN A 390 -4.46 -4.93 -3.41
C ASN A 390 -4.18 -6.39 -3.81
N LEU A 391 -5.09 -7.05 -4.53
CA LEU A 391 -4.89 -8.40 -5.06
C LEU A 391 -3.81 -8.45 -6.15
N ILE A 392 -3.74 -7.46 -7.03
CA ILE A 392 -2.64 -7.30 -8.00
C ILE A 392 -1.31 -7.13 -7.27
N SER A 393 -1.26 -6.26 -6.26
CA SER A 393 -0.07 -6.02 -5.44
C SER A 393 0.37 -7.28 -4.70
N ALA A 394 -0.57 -8.01 -4.11
CA ALA A 394 -0.31 -9.30 -3.46
C ALA A 394 0.25 -10.34 -4.45
N ALA A 395 -0.33 -10.42 -5.66
CA ALA A 395 0.15 -11.33 -6.70
C ALA A 395 1.57 -11.00 -7.15
N LEU A 396 1.92 -9.71 -7.26
CA LEU A 396 3.29 -9.28 -7.56
C LEU A 396 4.27 -9.69 -6.46
N LEU A 397 3.92 -9.45 -5.19
CA LEU A 397 4.75 -9.82 -4.04
C LEU A 397 4.92 -11.35 -3.95
N LEU A 398 3.84 -12.09 -4.14
CA LEU A 398 3.87 -13.55 -4.19
C LEU A 398 4.71 -14.06 -5.37
N ARG A 399 4.60 -13.45 -6.55
CA ARG A 399 5.38 -13.82 -7.73
C ARG A 399 6.88 -13.61 -7.48
N ILE A 400 7.29 -12.49 -6.93
CA ILE A 400 8.68 -12.22 -6.57
C ILE A 400 9.18 -13.25 -5.56
N SER A 401 8.40 -13.51 -4.51
CA SER A 401 8.76 -14.52 -3.50
C SER A 401 8.85 -15.93 -4.08
N TYR A 402 7.97 -16.29 -5.02
CA TYR A 402 7.97 -17.56 -5.72
C TYR A 402 9.19 -17.71 -6.64
N ASP A 403 9.51 -16.67 -7.44
CA ASP A 403 10.68 -16.70 -8.33
C ASP A 403 11.97 -16.85 -7.51
N ASN A 404 12.09 -16.14 -6.37
CA ASN A 404 13.19 -16.30 -5.42
C ASN A 404 13.33 -17.75 -4.91
N TYR A 405 12.20 -18.43 -4.67
CA TYR A 405 12.21 -19.83 -4.26
C TYR A 405 12.66 -20.75 -5.41
N ILE A 406 12.13 -20.56 -6.62
CA ILE A 406 12.48 -21.35 -7.80
C ILE A 406 13.98 -21.21 -8.15
N ASP A 407 14.52 -19.99 -8.10
CA ASP A 407 15.95 -19.76 -8.34
C ASP A 407 16.83 -20.49 -7.32
N ALA A 408 16.42 -20.51 -6.04
CA ALA A 408 17.14 -21.27 -5.03
C ALA A 408 17.02 -22.78 -5.20
N ALA A 409 15.88 -23.26 -5.72
CA ALA A 409 15.66 -24.66 -5.98
C ALA A 409 16.46 -25.13 -7.21
N ARG A 410 16.52 -24.33 -8.28
CA ARG A 410 17.35 -24.59 -9.47
C ARG A 410 18.84 -24.63 -9.13
N ALA A 411 19.29 -23.75 -8.24
CA ALA A 411 20.67 -23.78 -7.74
C ALA A 411 21.01 -25.07 -6.97
N GLN A 412 20.04 -25.94 -6.70
CA GLN A 412 20.18 -27.26 -6.09
C GLN A 412 19.90 -28.40 -7.06
N ASP A 413 19.99 -28.15 -8.37
CA ASP A 413 19.70 -29.12 -9.46
C ASP A 413 18.27 -29.68 -9.40
N MET A 414 17.34 -28.99 -8.76
CA MET A 414 15.92 -29.33 -8.76
C MET A 414 15.25 -28.85 -10.04
N THR A 415 14.46 -29.73 -10.65
CA THR A 415 13.58 -29.28 -11.75
C THR A 415 12.45 -28.39 -11.22
N ASP A 416 11.91 -27.49 -12.06
CA ASP A 416 10.79 -26.62 -11.70
C ASP A 416 9.57 -27.42 -11.22
N HIS A 417 9.34 -28.59 -11.79
CA HIS A 417 8.27 -29.49 -11.36
C HIS A 417 8.48 -30.03 -9.94
N GLN A 418 9.69 -30.43 -9.57
CA GLN A 418 10.03 -30.89 -8.22
C GLN A 418 9.92 -29.74 -7.20
N ALA A 419 10.36 -28.54 -7.57
CA ALA A 419 10.22 -27.35 -6.75
C ALA A 419 8.73 -27.02 -6.49
N TRP A 420 7.91 -27.09 -7.56
CA TRP A 420 6.46 -26.86 -7.44
C TRP A 420 5.76 -27.92 -6.57
N GLN A 421 6.09 -29.20 -6.75
CA GLN A 421 5.57 -30.26 -5.88
C GLN A 421 5.96 -30.06 -4.41
N ALA A 422 7.17 -29.52 -4.15
CA ALA A 422 7.60 -29.22 -2.79
C ALA A 422 6.83 -28.06 -2.13
N LEU A 423 6.21 -27.16 -2.89
CA LEU A 423 5.31 -26.10 -2.35
C LEU A 423 3.95 -26.64 -1.90
N ARG A 424 3.48 -27.76 -2.48
CA ARG A 424 2.18 -28.31 -2.08
C ARG A 424 2.17 -28.69 -0.59
N PRO A 425 1.08 -28.38 0.13
CA PRO A 425 0.89 -28.86 1.49
C PRO A 425 0.97 -30.40 1.60
N PRO A 426 1.43 -30.97 2.72
CA PRO A 426 1.66 -32.41 2.84
C PRO A 426 0.39 -33.25 2.63
N PHE A 427 -0.81 -32.71 2.88
CA PHE A 427 -2.10 -33.39 2.66
C PHE A 427 -2.60 -33.38 1.21
N ILE A 428 -1.92 -32.68 0.28
CA ILE A 428 -2.24 -32.64 -1.17
C ILE A 428 -1.13 -33.33 -1.99
N ARG A 429 -0.16 -33.97 -1.35
CA ARG A 429 1.04 -34.54 -2.00
C ARG A 429 0.91 -35.97 -2.51
N ASN A 430 -0.27 -36.57 -2.47
CA ASN A 430 -0.51 -37.93 -2.99
C ASN A 430 -0.86 -37.91 -4.45
#